data_23b8fae7fc354971062ff20fab6b9eee
#
_entry.id   23b8fae7fc354971062ff20fab6b9eee
#
_cell.length_a   1.000
_cell.length_b   1.000
_cell.length_c   1.000
_cell.angle_alpha   90.00
_cell.angle_beta   90.00
_cell.angle_gamma   90.00
#
_symmetry.space_group_name_H-M   'P 1'
#
loop_
_entity.id
_entity.type
_entity.pdbx_description
1 polymer ?
#
loop_
_entity_poly.entity_id
_entity_poly.type
_entity_poly.pdbx_seq_one_letter_code
_entity_poly.pdbx_strand_id
1 'polypeptide(L)'
;LAINADFILEGRIGIRGLDRATSASIRWVQSENNFDMVLWGPLGQGKTRLSGDTSLMTLRTADGGHVEGVVPNQILHKHLGISAPIDAFSVWVLGRPTIHPLAQGLERDESGNVIAFNQLGFNLAYSDFRVVEGQRLPHRIICSEGATQITILVNRWTLMLTQ
;
A
#
# COMPACT_ATOMS: atom_id res chain seq x y z
N LEU A 1 -12.04 5.61 18.02
CA LEU A 1 -12.81 4.99 16.95
C LEU A 1 -11.90 4.29 16.00
N ALA A 2 -11.95 2.96 16.03
CA ALA A 2 -11.23 2.16 15.05
C ALA A 2 -11.83 2.47 13.69
N ILE A 3 -11.02 3.09 12.84
CA ILE A 3 -11.40 3.27 11.45
C ILE A 3 -11.26 1.90 10.81
N ASN A 4 -12.36 1.32 10.41
CA ASN A 4 -12.28 0.17 9.53
C ASN A 4 -11.52 0.61 8.30
N ALA A 5 -10.52 -0.19 7.93
CA ALA A 5 -9.63 0.13 6.83
C ALA A 5 -10.29 -0.14 5.48
N ASP A 6 -11.50 0.37 5.28
CA ASP A 6 -12.21 0.25 4.01
C ASP A 6 -12.02 1.54 3.24
N PHE A 7 -11.32 1.43 2.11
CA PHE A 7 -10.99 2.61 1.32
C PHE A 7 -10.81 2.28 -0.15
N ILE A 8 -10.84 3.33 -0.96
CA ILE A 8 -10.35 3.29 -2.33
C ILE A 8 -9.21 4.31 -2.41
N LEU A 9 -8.06 3.85 -2.84
CA LEU A 9 -6.88 4.68 -3.08
C LEU A 9 -6.62 4.71 -4.58
N GLU A 10 -6.53 5.90 -5.14
CA GLU A 10 -6.19 6.10 -6.54
C GLU A 10 -4.98 7.02 -6.62
N GLY A 11 -3.98 6.62 -7.40
CA GLY A 11 -2.76 7.39 -7.51
C GLY A 11 -1.70 6.69 -8.31
N ARG A 12 -0.45 6.90 -7.92
CA ARG A 12 0.71 6.30 -8.58
C ARG A 12 1.58 5.61 -7.55
N ILE A 13 2.18 4.51 -7.97
CA ILE A 13 3.13 3.77 -7.16
C ILE A 13 4.46 3.69 -7.91
N GLY A 14 5.55 3.94 -7.19
CA GLY A 14 6.91 3.74 -7.69
C GLY A 14 7.61 2.71 -6.82
N ILE A 15 8.31 1.77 -7.44
CA ILE A 15 9.09 0.76 -6.75
C ILE A 15 10.51 0.84 -7.27
N ARG A 16 11.46 1.07 -6.37
CA ARG A 16 12.87 1.14 -6.71
C ARG A 16 13.64 0.09 -5.91
N GLY A 17 14.45 -0.71 -6.59
CA GLY A 17 15.38 -1.66 -6.00
C GLY A 17 16.78 -1.40 -6.48
N LEU A 18 17.71 -2.36 -6.29
CA LEU A 18 19.11 -2.23 -6.69
C LEU A 18 19.27 -2.01 -8.19
N ASP A 19 18.51 -2.77 -8.99
CA ASP A 19 18.67 -2.79 -10.46
C ASP A 19 17.41 -2.37 -11.20
N ARG A 20 16.36 -1.97 -10.48
CA ARG A 20 15.07 -1.68 -11.08
C ARG A 20 14.46 -0.42 -10.52
N ALA A 21 13.86 0.34 -11.43
CA ALA A 21 12.91 1.37 -11.05
C ALA A 21 11.70 1.19 -11.95
N THR A 22 10.52 1.05 -11.35
CA THR A 22 9.28 0.94 -12.10
C THR A 22 8.22 1.82 -11.47
N SER A 23 7.30 2.29 -12.29
CA SER A 23 6.18 3.07 -11.80
C SER A 23 4.91 2.66 -12.53
N ALA A 24 3.79 2.82 -11.86
CA ALA A 24 2.49 2.47 -12.41
C ALA A 24 1.43 3.36 -11.77
N SER A 25 0.32 3.48 -12.46
CA SER A 25 -0.91 3.97 -11.83
C SER A 25 -1.49 2.85 -10.99
N ILE A 26 -2.16 3.18 -9.91
CA ILE A 26 -2.75 2.20 -9.00
C ILE A 26 -4.18 2.61 -8.63
N ARG A 27 -5.06 1.63 -8.58
CA ARG A 27 -6.35 1.74 -7.94
C ARG A 27 -6.48 0.57 -6.98
N TRP A 28 -6.63 0.86 -5.72
CA TRP A 28 -6.67 -0.14 -4.66
C TRP A 28 -7.98 0.00 -3.90
N VAL A 29 -8.79 -1.03 -3.94
CA VAL A 29 -10.03 -1.14 -3.16
C VAL A 29 -9.76 -2.10 -2.01
N GLN A 30 -9.92 -1.62 -0.79
CA GLN A 30 -9.75 -2.42 0.42
C GLN A 30 -11.10 -2.52 1.12
N SER A 31 -11.53 -3.75 1.43
CA SER A 31 -12.75 -3.99 2.18
C SER A 31 -12.48 -5.08 3.22
N GLU A 32 -12.42 -4.70 4.49
CA GLU A 32 -12.03 -5.59 5.58
C GLU A 32 -10.66 -6.24 5.29
N ASN A 33 -10.62 -7.55 5.10
CA ASN A 33 -9.39 -8.29 4.79
C ASN A 33 -9.21 -8.54 3.30
N ASN A 34 -10.14 -8.07 2.48
CA ASN A 34 -10.10 -8.27 1.04
C ASN A 34 -9.50 -7.06 0.34
N PHE A 35 -8.66 -7.33 -0.65
CA PHE A 35 -8.08 -6.28 -1.47
C PHE A 35 -8.27 -6.58 -2.95
N ASP A 36 -8.37 -5.52 -3.73
CA ASP A 36 -8.41 -5.57 -5.19
C ASP A 36 -7.58 -4.40 -5.69
N MET A 37 -6.41 -4.71 -6.24
CA MET A 37 -5.48 -3.72 -6.77
C MET A 37 -5.34 -3.89 -8.26
N VAL A 38 -5.47 -2.79 -8.99
CA VAL A 38 -5.17 -2.76 -10.42
C VAL A 38 -4.02 -1.79 -10.63
N LEU A 39 -2.96 -2.27 -11.29
CA LEU A 39 -1.80 -1.46 -11.64
C LEU A 39 -1.66 -1.43 -13.16
N TRP A 40 -1.37 -0.26 -13.71
CA TRP A 40 -1.12 -0.14 -15.15
C TRP A 40 0.02 0.84 -15.41
N GLY A 41 0.81 0.52 -16.42
CA GLY A 41 2.02 1.25 -16.73
C GLY A 41 1.79 2.61 -17.37
N PRO A 42 2.84 3.44 -17.44
CA PRO A 42 2.73 4.82 -17.88
C PRO A 42 2.28 5.02 -19.32
N LEU A 43 2.35 4.02 -20.16
CA LEU A 43 1.89 4.11 -21.55
C LEU A 43 0.69 3.19 -21.81
N GLY A 44 -0.07 2.85 -20.79
CA GLY A 44 -1.15 1.90 -20.93
C GLY A 44 -0.68 0.48 -21.18
N GLN A 45 0.61 0.24 -21.01
CA GLN A 45 1.18 -1.08 -21.19
C GLN A 45 0.84 -1.95 -20.00
N GLY A 46 -0.03 -2.87 -20.25
CA GLY A 46 -0.31 -3.96 -19.34
C GLY A 46 -1.02 -3.56 -18.06
N LYS A 47 -2.12 -4.21 -17.80
CA LYS A 47 -2.76 -4.16 -16.50
C LYS A 47 -2.38 -5.39 -15.70
N THR A 48 -1.98 -5.18 -14.46
CA THR A 48 -1.78 -6.26 -13.50
C THR A 48 -2.83 -6.11 -12.43
N ARG A 49 -3.55 -7.18 -12.15
CA ARG A 49 -4.57 -7.18 -11.13
C ARG A 49 -4.20 -8.16 -10.04
N LEU A 50 -4.21 -7.66 -8.80
CA LEU A 50 -3.97 -8.44 -7.60
C LEU A 50 -5.23 -8.41 -6.76
N SER A 51 -5.80 -9.56 -6.46
CA SER A 51 -7.01 -9.62 -5.65
C SER A 51 -6.98 -10.80 -4.70
N GLY A 52 -7.69 -10.70 -3.59
CA GLY A 52 -7.74 -11.77 -2.61
C GLY A 52 -7.88 -11.26 -1.19
N ASP A 53 -7.37 -12.05 -0.26
CA ASP A 53 -7.34 -11.71 1.16
C ASP A 53 -5.94 -11.98 1.72
N THR A 54 -5.79 -11.94 3.04
CA THR A 54 -4.49 -12.13 3.68
C THR A 54 -3.95 -13.56 3.56
N SER A 55 -4.79 -14.51 3.15
CA SER A 55 -4.42 -15.92 3.04
C SER A 55 -4.10 -16.34 1.61
N LEU A 56 -4.93 -15.92 0.67
CA LEU A 56 -4.83 -16.33 -0.73
C LEU A 56 -4.98 -15.13 -1.65
N MET A 57 -4.29 -15.18 -2.76
CA MET A 57 -4.25 -14.08 -3.71
C MET A 57 -4.26 -14.62 -5.14
N THR A 58 -4.87 -13.85 -6.03
CA THR A 58 -4.85 -14.10 -7.47
C THR A 58 -4.09 -12.96 -8.13
N LEU A 59 -3.16 -13.31 -9.02
CA LEU A 59 -2.44 -12.37 -9.86
C LEU A 59 -2.84 -12.60 -11.30
N ARG A 60 -3.25 -11.55 -12.00
CA ARG A 60 -3.56 -11.60 -13.43
C ARG A 60 -2.78 -10.53 -14.15
N THR A 61 -2.16 -10.91 -15.26
CA THR A 61 -1.41 -9.99 -16.11
C THR A 61 -2.16 -9.74 -17.43
N ALA A 62 -1.79 -8.66 -18.12
CA ALA A 62 -2.45 -8.26 -19.37
C ALA A 62 -2.30 -9.27 -20.50
N ASP A 63 -1.23 -10.05 -20.49
CA ASP A 63 -0.95 -11.07 -21.50
C ASP A 63 -1.69 -12.40 -21.24
N GLY A 64 -2.59 -12.42 -20.26
CA GLY A 64 -3.34 -13.61 -19.90
C GLY A 64 -2.68 -14.47 -18.84
N GLY A 65 -1.54 -14.07 -18.32
CA GLY A 65 -0.88 -14.76 -17.22
C GLY A 65 -1.78 -14.79 -15.99
N HIS A 66 -1.80 -15.91 -15.29
CA HIS A 66 -2.70 -16.11 -14.17
C HIS A 66 -2.05 -17.02 -13.14
N VAL A 67 -1.98 -16.53 -11.91
CA VAL A 67 -1.48 -17.30 -10.77
C VAL A 67 -2.50 -17.14 -9.65
N GLU A 68 -3.02 -18.23 -9.11
CA GLU A 68 -4.01 -18.16 -8.05
C GLU A 68 -3.72 -19.16 -6.94
N GLY A 69 -4.33 -18.93 -5.78
CA GLY A 69 -4.26 -19.84 -4.64
C GLY A 69 -2.94 -19.77 -3.89
N VAL A 70 -2.13 -18.74 -4.11
CA VAL A 70 -0.83 -18.60 -3.47
C VAL A 70 -0.84 -17.55 -2.38
N VAL A 71 0.06 -17.72 -1.41
CA VAL A 71 0.20 -16.78 -0.29
C VAL A 71 0.64 -15.42 -0.82
N PRO A 72 -0.06 -14.32 -0.45
CA PRO A 72 0.22 -12.99 -1.00
C PRO A 72 1.68 -12.55 -0.88
N ASN A 73 2.32 -12.82 0.25
CA ASN A 73 3.71 -12.40 0.48
C ASN A 73 4.68 -13.01 -0.53
N GLN A 74 4.45 -14.27 -0.92
CA GLN A 74 5.31 -14.93 -1.90
C GLN A 74 5.16 -14.34 -3.29
N ILE A 75 3.92 -14.01 -3.69
CA ILE A 75 3.67 -13.36 -4.97
C ILE A 75 4.30 -11.98 -5.00
N LEU A 76 4.09 -11.19 -3.97
CA LEU A 76 4.64 -9.83 -3.89
C LEU A 76 6.15 -9.84 -3.95
N HIS A 77 6.80 -10.77 -3.25
CA HIS A 77 8.25 -10.89 -3.27
C HIS A 77 8.76 -11.32 -4.65
N LYS A 78 8.14 -12.34 -5.24
CA LYS A 78 8.61 -12.90 -6.51
C LYS A 78 8.39 -11.95 -7.69
N HIS A 79 7.25 -11.29 -7.75
CA HIS A 79 6.85 -10.49 -8.92
C HIS A 79 7.11 -9.00 -8.77
N LEU A 80 7.09 -8.47 -7.54
CA LEU A 80 7.23 -7.05 -7.28
C LEU A 80 8.41 -6.71 -6.37
N GLY A 81 9.11 -7.72 -5.83
CA GLY A 81 10.24 -7.50 -4.92
C GLY A 81 9.85 -6.95 -3.56
N ILE A 82 8.59 -7.05 -3.19
CA ILE A 82 8.06 -6.52 -1.94
C ILE A 82 8.00 -7.63 -0.91
N SER A 83 8.61 -7.42 0.26
CA SER A 83 8.71 -8.43 1.32
C SER A 83 7.78 -8.22 2.49
N ALA A 84 6.97 -7.14 2.50
CA ALA A 84 6.07 -6.87 3.61
C ALA A 84 4.72 -7.57 3.44
N PRO A 85 4.06 -7.95 4.53
CA PRO A 85 2.74 -8.54 4.45
C PRO A 85 1.69 -7.53 3.94
N ILE A 86 0.80 -8.01 3.09
CA ILE A 86 -0.22 -7.15 2.48
C ILE A 86 -1.15 -6.52 3.52
N ASP A 87 -1.43 -7.23 4.61
CA ASP A 87 -2.25 -6.71 5.69
C ASP A 87 -1.61 -5.51 6.40
N ALA A 88 -0.28 -5.51 6.53
CA ALA A 88 0.42 -4.35 7.08
C ALA A 88 0.30 -3.14 6.13
N PHE A 89 0.46 -3.36 4.83
CA PHE A 89 0.32 -2.28 3.86
C PHE A 89 -1.04 -1.60 3.91
N SER A 90 -2.12 -2.36 4.10
CA SER A 90 -3.47 -1.79 4.16
C SER A 90 -3.67 -0.84 5.34
N VAL A 91 -2.90 -1.01 6.39
CA VAL A 91 -2.91 -0.11 7.56
C VAL A 91 -1.92 1.03 7.36
N TRP A 92 -0.71 0.70 6.88
CA TRP A 92 0.35 1.69 6.69
C TRP A 92 -0.03 2.81 5.73
N VAL A 93 -0.76 2.51 4.65
CA VAL A 93 -1.13 3.55 3.68
C VAL A 93 -2.08 4.59 4.28
N LEU A 94 -2.77 4.25 5.36
CA LEU A 94 -3.63 5.18 6.09
C LEU A 94 -2.84 6.08 7.05
N GLY A 95 -1.53 5.91 7.14
CA GLY A 95 -0.68 6.76 7.98
C GLY A 95 -0.53 6.28 9.40
N ARG A 96 -0.63 4.99 9.64
CA ARG A 96 -0.53 4.46 11.00
C ARG A 96 0.12 3.07 11.02
N PRO A 97 0.73 2.69 12.17
CA PRO A 97 1.29 1.36 12.32
C PRO A 97 0.21 0.31 12.57
N THR A 98 0.57 -0.95 12.35
CA THR A 98 -0.25 -2.07 12.79
C THR A 98 -0.11 -2.23 14.31
N ILE A 99 -0.98 -3.03 14.91
CA ILE A 99 -0.97 -3.23 16.37
C ILE A 99 0.25 -4.04 16.78
N HIS A 100 0.64 -5.04 16.00
CA HIS A 100 1.74 -5.93 16.30
C HIS A 100 2.62 -6.15 15.07
N PRO A 101 3.96 -6.23 15.24
CA PRO A 101 4.73 -5.89 16.43
C PRO A 101 4.68 -4.38 16.70
N LEU A 102 5.06 -3.97 17.89
CA LEU A 102 5.04 -2.55 18.24
C LEU A 102 5.94 -1.73 17.31
N ALA A 103 5.41 -0.65 16.78
CA ALA A 103 6.19 0.28 15.96
C ALA A 103 7.24 0.98 16.80
N GLN A 104 8.40 1.27 16.21
CA GLN A 104 9.51 1.95 16.86
C GLN A 104 9.76 3.29 16.19
N GLY A 105 10.31 4.23 16.94
CA GLY A 105 10.69 5.53 16.43
C GLY A 105 9.53 6.36 15.89
N LEU A 106 8.36 6.23 16.48
CA LEU A 106 7.18 6.95 16.02
C LEU A 106 7.35 8.44 16.24
N GLU A 107 7.18 9.21 15.16
CA GLU A 107 7.30 10.67 15.18
C GLU A 107 5.98 11.28 14.70
N ARG A 108 5.62 12.41 15.33
CA ARG A 108 4.43 13.18 14.96
C ARG A 108 4.82 14.62 14.64
N ASP A 109 4.08 15.25 13.76
CA ASP A 109 4.25 16.67 13.49
C ASP A 109 3.49 17.52 14.54
N GLU A 110 3.53 18.84 14.40
CA GLU A 110 2.88 19.75 15.32
C GLU A 110 1.36 19.60 15.37
N SER A 111 0.79 19.10 14.28
CA SER A 111 -0.66 18.86 14.17
C SER A 111 -1.08 17.49 14.71
N GLY A 112 -0.12 16.68 15.17
CA GLY A 112 -0.39 15.35 15.68
C GLY A 112 -0.41 14.24 14.63
N ASN A 113 -0.12 14.54 13.36
CA ASN A 113 -0.05 13.52 12.33
C ASN A 113 1.18 12.63 12.56
N VAL A 114 1.01 11.32 12.40
CA VAL A 114 2.14 10.40 12.39
C VAL A 114 2.92 10.63 11.07
N ILE A 115 4.18 11.01 11.18
CA ILE A 115 5.01 11.31 10.00
C ILE A 115 6.07 10.27 9.74
N ALA A 116 6.43 9.46 10.73
CA ALA A 116 7.44 8.40 10.53
C ALA A 116 7.35 7.34 11.61
N PHE A 117 7.72 6.14 11.26
CA PHE A 117 7.97 5.04 12.22
C PHE A 117 8.69 3.90 11.51
N ASN A 118 9.17 2.95 12.30
CA ASN A 118 9.76 1.71 11.81
C ASN A 118 8.90 0.54 12.27
N GLN A 119 8.61 -0.37 11.36
CA GLN A 119 7.83 -1.56 11.69
C GLN A 119 8.11 -2.68 10.68
N LEU A 120 8.29 -3.90 11.17
CA LEU A 120 8.54 -5.09 10.33
C LEU A 120 9.74 -4.93 9.38
N GLY A 121 10.74 -4.17 9.80
CA GLY A 121 11.93 -3.92 8.98
C GLY A 121 11.77 -2.78 7.98
N PHE A 122 10.60 -2.16 7.92
CA PHE A 122 10.35 -1.03 7.03
C PHE A 122 10.43 0.30 7.76
N ASN A 123 10.95 1.29 7.06
CA ASN A 123 10.87 2.69 7.47
C ASN A 123 9.70 3.31 6.74
N LEU A 124 8.76 3.86 7.47
CA LEU A 124 7.59 4.54 6.92
C LEU A 124 7.75 6.04 7.11
N ALA A 125 7.45 6.81 6.06
CA ALA A 125 7.45 8.27 6.11
C ALA A 125 6.24 8.81 5.38
N TYR A 126 5.57 9.77 5.97
CA TYR A 126 4.34 10.33 5.46
C TYR A 126 4.43 11.84 5.32
N SER A 127 3.81 12.36 4.27
CA SER A 127 3.70 13.80 4.05
C SER A 127 2.48 14.11 3.20
N ASP A 128 2.26 15.40 2.94
CA ASP A 128 1.12 15.89 2.16
C ASP A 128 -0.21 15.41 2.77
N PHE A 129 -0.44 15.79 4.01
CA PHE A 129 -1.67 15.45 4.72
C PHE A 129 -2.80 16.36 4.27
N ARG A 130 -3.95 15.78 3.96
CA ARG A 130 -5.16 16.51 3.58
C ARG A 130 -6.35 15.90 4.30
N VAL A 131 -7.35 16.73 4.56
CA VAL A 131 -8.57 16.28 5.21
C VAL A 131 -9.46 15.58 4.17
N VAL A 132 -9.84 14.34 4.48
CA VAL A 132 -10.74 13.52 3.68
C VAL A 132 -11.84 13.04 4.61
N GLU A 133 -13.05 13.53 4.39
CA GLU A 133 -14.22 13.16 5.22
C GLU A 133 -13.93 13.30 6.73
N GLY A 134 -13.35 14.45 7.11
CA GLY A 134 -13.05 14.76 8.49
C GLY A 134 -11.78 14.11 9.05
N GLN A 135 -11.06 13.34 8.25
CA GLN A 135 -9.83 12.66 8.67
C GLN A 135 -8.63 13.18 7.88
N ARG A 136 -7.51 13.32 8.56
CA ARG A 136 -6.27 13.68 7.89
C ARG A 136 -5.59 12.44 7.38
N LEU A 137 -5.44 12.35 6.05
CA LEU A 137 -4.79 11.23 5.41
C LEU A 137 -3.57 11.70 4.62
N PRO A 138 -2.48 10.92 4.66
CA PRO A 138 -1.30 11.24 3.88
C PRO A 138 -1.58 11.03 2.39
N HIS A 139 -1.05 11.91 1.56
CA HIS A 139 -1.11 11.78 0.11
C HIS A 139 0.26 11.45 -0.48
N ARG A 140 1.27 11.34 0.37
CA ARG A 140 2.59 10.84 0.00
C ARG A 140 3.06 9.86 1.07
N ILE A 141 3.34 8.63 0.66
CA ILE A 141 3.74 7.54 1.54
C ILE A 141 5.01 6.94 0.97
N ILE A 142 6.04 6.84 1.82
CA ILE A 142 7.30 6.22 1.43
C ILE A 142 7.59 5.09 2.38
N CYS A 143 7.73 3.88 1.84
CA CYS A 143 8.11 2.68 2.57
C CYS A 143 9.47 2.22 2.06
N SER A 144 10.43 2.05 2.95
CA SER A 144 11.76 1.59 2.52
C SER A 144 12.27 0.47 3.40
N GLU A 145 12.94 -0.49 2.77
CA GLU A 145 13.62 -1.59 3.41
C GLU A 145 14.90 -1.88 2.62
N GLY A 146 16.06 -1.66 3.24
CA GLY A 146 17.32 -1.85 2.55
C GLY A 146 17.41 -1.01 1.28
N ALA A 147 17.66 -1.67 0.15
CA ALA A 147 17.76 -1.01 -1.15
C ALA A 147 16.40 -0.79 -1.83
N THR A 148 15.33 -1.32 -1.25
CA THR A 148 13.99 -1.23 -1.84
C THR A 148 13.24 -0.03 -1.27
N GLN A 149 12.66 0.77 -2.15
CA GLN A 149 11.83 1.90 -1.75
C GLN A 149 10.53 1.88 -2.55
N ILE A 150 9.43 1.98 -1.84
CA ILE A 150 8.10 2.07 -2.43
C ILE A 150 7.56 3.46 -2.13
N THR A 151 7.16 4.18 -3.16
CA THR A 151 6.56 5.50 -3.01
C THR A 151 5.16 5.46 -3.57
N ILE A 152 4.18 5.89 -2.78
CA ILE A 152 2.80 6.00 -3.23
C ILE A 152 2.40 7.46 -3.17
N LEU A 153 1.97 8.00 -4.30
CA LEU A 153 1.41 9.35 -4.41
C LEU A 153 -0.08 9.20 -4.62
N VAL A 154 -0.86 9.61 -3.63
CA VAL A 154 -2.31 9.44 -3.67
C VAL A 154 -2.93 10.67 -4.31
N ASN A 155 -3.68 10.47 -5.39
CA ASN A 155 -4.44 11.53 -6.02
C ASN A 155 -5.80 11.68 -5.36
N ARG A 156 -6.38 10.57 -4.95
CA ARG A 156 -7.72 10.56 -4.37
C ARG A 156 -7.90 9.42 -3.38
N TRP A 157 -8.36 9.77 -2.19
CA TRP A 157 -8.86 8.83 -1.20
C TRP A 157 -10.38 8.82 -1.23
N THR A 158 -10.98 7.65 -1.15
CA THR A 158 -12.41 7.49 -0.88
C THR A 158 -12.53 6.57 0.34
N LEU A 159 -13.13 7.07 1.40
CA LEU A 159 -13.35 6.26 2.60
C LEU A 159 -14.74 5.65 2.52
N MET A 160 -14.81 4.35 2.75
CA MET A 160 -16.07 3.63 2.83
C MET A 160 -16.38 3.46 4.31
N LEU A 161 -17.34 4.26 4.79
CA LEU A 161 -17.74 4.18 6.18
C LEU A 161 -18.72 3.03 6.34
N THR A 162 -18.32 2.00 7.07
CA THR A 162 -19.26 0.98 7.51
C THR A 162 -19.96 1.48 8.76
N GLN A 163 -21.25 1.49 8.71
CA GLN A 163 -22.07 1.76 9.88
C GLN A 163 -22.02 0.56 10.83
#